data_b6e3281364e357d7f1cf7a9e3613fa62
#
_entry.id   b6e3281364e357d7f1cf7a9e3613fa62
#
_cell.length_a   1.000
_cell.length_b   1.000
_cell.length_c   1.000
_cell.angle_alpha   90.00
_cell.angle_beta   90.00
_cell.angle_gamma   90.00
#
_symmetry.space_group_name_H-M   'P 1'
#
loop_
_entity.id
_entity.type
_entity.pdbx_description
1 polymer ?
#
loop_
_entity_poly.entity_id
_entity_poly.type
_entity_poly.pdbx_seq_one_letter_code
_entity_poly.pdbx_strand_id
1 'polypeptide(L)'
;MQSLITCVLVIAFILPCFCYESNFRTNSAYSVIDYGAKGDGKTDDSQAFVKAFQSACKAQGTASLVIPSNHVFFVSPLTLKGPCSSSLQIQLQGKMFAPSKSAFGQYRYTWILITNINGLTVNGNGVLDGSGSTWWPCKNCQRPSV
;
A
#
# COMPACT_ATOMS: atom_id res chain seq x y z
N MET A 1 42.41 52.22 14.75
CA MET A 1 41.19 52.28 13.95
C MET A 1 41.09 51.13 12.94
N GLN A 2 42.15 50.44 12.60
CA GLN A 2 42.13 49.33 11.62
C GLN A 2 41.68 47.98 12.21
N SER A 3 41.76 47.81 13.52
CA SER A 3 41.38 46.53 14.19
C SER A 3 39.87 46.33 14.42
N LEU A 4 39.09 47.42 14.43
CA LEU A 4 37.64 47.34 14.64
C LEU A 4 36.87 47.03 13.35
N ILE A 5 37.43 47.35 12.19
CA ILE A 5 36.79 47.08 10.89
C ILE A 5 36.89 45.61 10.51
N THR A 6 37.98 44.93 10.90
CA THR A 6 38.18 43.51 10.63
C THR A 6 37.25 42.63 11.46
N CYS A 7 36.86 43.00 12.67
CA CYS A 7 35.91 42.23 13.48
C CYS A 7 34.48 42.28 12.95
N VAL A 8 34.09 43.41 12.33
CA VAL A 8 32.71 43.54 11.80
C VAL A 8 32.49 42.72 10.53
N LEU A 9 33.55 42.55 9.72
CA LEU A 9 33.46 41.76 8.48
C LEU A 9 33.45 40.24 8.69
N VAL A 10 33.99 39.75 9.81
CA VAL A 10 34.01 38.31 10.12
C VAL A 10 32.65 37.84 10.69
N ILE A 11 31.91 38.74 11.36
CA ILE A 11 30.60 38.42 11.93
C ILE A 11 29.51 38.29 10.83
N ALA A 12 29.70 38.91 9.67
CA ALA A 12 28.76 38.88 8.57
C ALA A 12 28.75 37.54 7.79
N PHE A 13 29.76 36.68 8.01
CA PHE A 13 29.85 35.37 7.33
C PHE A 13 29.41 34.17 8.15
N ILE A 14 28.99 34.37 9.41
CA ILE A 14 28.42 33.29 10.24
C ILE A 14 26.88 33.49 10.30
N LEU A 15 26.24 33.61 9.15
CA LEU A 15 24.81 33.32 9.08
C LEU A 15 24.66 31.80 9.13
N PRO A 16 24.04 31.25 10.19
CA PRO A 16 23.65 29.84 10.13
C PRO A 16 22.72 29.72 8.92
N CYS A 17 23.13 28.90 7.98
CA CYS A 17 22.21 28.41 6.95
C CYS A 17 21.12 27.67 7.71
N PHE A 18 20.04 28.37 8.07
CA PHE A 18 18.82 27.72 8.48
C PHE A 18 18.35 26.93 7.26
N CYS A 19 18.74 25.67 7.19
CA CYS A 19 18.03 24.70 6.37
C CYS A 19 16.59 24.72 6.88
N TYR A 20 15.75 25.49 6.23
CA TYR A 20 14.32 25.39 6.35
C TYR A 20 13.97 23.99 5.80
N GLU A 21 13.86 23.02 6.71
CA GLU A 21 13.26 21.74 6.37
C GLU A 21 11.82 22.03 5.99
N SER A 22 11.63 22.28 4.69
CA SER A 22 10.29 22.22 4.12
C SER A 22 9.80 20.79 4.38
N ASN A 23 8.81 20.65 5.24
CA ASN A 23 8.01 19.42 5.36
C ASN A 23 7.30 19.18 4.01
N PHE A 24 8.09 18.75 3.04
CA PHE A 24 7.57 18.27 1.78
C PHE A 24 6.84 16.97 2.12
N ARG A 25 5.51 17.01 2.18
CA ARG A 25 4.71 15.79 2.28
C ARG A 25 4.97 14.99 1.02
N THR A 26 5.95 14.08 1.09
CA THR A 26 6.24 13.16 0.02
C THR A 26 5.06 12.22 -0.13
N ASN A 27 4.35 12.34 -1.23
CA ASN A 27 3.32 11.40 -1.63
C ASN A 27 4.03 10.28 -2.40
N SER A 28 4.41 9.20 -1.71
CA SER A 28 5.14 8.10 -2.31
C SER A 28 4.18 6.98 -2.73
N ALA A 29 4.28 6.55 -3.98
CA ALA A 29 3.48 5.45 -4.52
C ALA A 29 4.32 4.16 -4.60
N TYR A 30 3.73 3.06 -4.16
CA TYR A 30 4.33 1.73 -4.13
C TYR A 30 3.43 0.78 -4.89
N SER A 31 3.76 0.53 -6.16
CA SER A 31 2.99 -0.39 -6.99
C SER A 31 3.35 -1.83 -6.68
N VAL A 32 2.38 -2.72 -6.54
CA VAL A 32 2.62 -4.15 -6.31
C VAL A 32 3.44 -4.79 -7.44
N ILE A 33 3.38 -4.25 -8.65
CA ILE A 33 4.17 -4.70 -9.81
C ILE A 33 5.66 -4.49 -9.56
N ASP A 34 6.06 -3.35 -8.97
CA ASP A 34 7.46 -3.04 -8.68
C ASP A 34 8.07 -4.00 -7.65
N TYR A 35 7.22 -4.70 -6.90
CA TYR A 35 7.61 -5.71 -5.91
C TYR A 35 7.47 -7.14 -6.41
N GLY A 36 7.23 -7.30 -7.70
CA GLY A 36 7.25 -8.60 -8.40
C GLY A 36 5.90 -9.25 -8.61
N ALA A 37 4.78 -8.54 -8.38
CA ALA A 37 3.47 -9.06 -8.77
C ALA A 37 3.39 -9.22 -10.29
N LYS A 38 2.79 -10.33 -10.74
CA LYS A 38 2.60 -10.62 -12.16
C LYS A 38 1.29 -10.05 -12.68
N GLY A 39 0.25 -10.10 -11.88
CA GLY A 39 -1.07 -9.64 -12.30
C GLY A 39 -1.65 -10.40 -13.49
N ASP A 40 -1.27 -11.67 -13.64
CA ASP A 40 -1.65 -12.55 -14.75
C ASP A 40 -2.87 -13.44 -14.44
N GLY A 41 -3.41 -13.32 -13.23
CA GLY A 41 -4.53 -14.12 -12.73
C GLY A 41 -4.20 -15.58 -12.44
N LYS A 42 -2.92 -15.96 -12.41
CA LYS A 42 -2.47 -17.35 -12.21
C LYS A 42 -1.40 -17.46 -11.14
N THR A 43 -0.42 -16.56 -11.18
CA THR A 43 0.67 -16.50 -10.20
C THR A 43 0.14 -15.98 -8.87
N ASP A 44 0.55 -16.58 -7.77
CA ASP A 44 0.24 -16.04 -6.43
C ASP A 44 1.10 -14.81 -6.15
N ASP A 45 0.44 -13.66 -6.15
CA ASP A 45 1.08 -12.35 -5.97
C ASP A 45 1.15 -11.90 -4.50
N SER A 46 0.69 -12.72 -3.53
CA SER A 46 0.59 -12.36 -2.11
C SER A 46 1.86 -11.77 -1.54
N GLN A 47 3.01 -12.36 -1.87
CA GLN A 47 4.30 -11.91 -1.36
C GLN A 47 4.69 -10.52 -1.88
N ALA A 48 4.34 -10.21 -3.12
CA ALA A 48 4.55 -8.88 -3.69
C ALA A 48 3.70 -7.82 -2.97
N PHE A 49 2.44 -8.15 -2.65
CA PHE A 49 1.57 -7.28 -1.85
C PHE A 49 2.14 -7.01 -0.46
N VAL A 50 2.62 -8.04 0.23
CA VAL A 50 3.23 -7.87 1.57
C VAL A 50 4.47 -6.99 1.50
N LYS A 51 5.35 -7.19 0.52
CA LYS A 51 6.57 -6.38 0.36
C LYS A 51 6.25 -4.92 0.03
N ALA A 52 5.35 -4.68 -0.92
CA ALA A 52 4.92 -3.34 -1.29
C ALA A 52 4.30 -2.61 -0.09
N PHE A 53 3.42 -3.29 0.65
CA PHE A 53 2.83 -2.77 1.87
C PHE A 53 3.89 -2.42 2.92
N GLN A 54 4.87 -3.29 3.17
CA GLN A 54 5.93 -3.04 4.14
C GLN A 54 6.75 -1.79 3.79
N SER A 55 7.03 -1.58 2.50
CA SER A 55 7.73 -0.38 2.03
C SER A 55 6.87 0.87 2.20
N ALA A 56 5.60 0.82 1.80
CA ALA A 56 4.64 1.91 1.99
C ALA A 56 4.46 2.25 3.48
N CYS A 57 4.38 1.24 4.34
CA CYS A 57 4.20 1.40 5.78
C CYS A 57 5.38 2.08 6.48
N LYS A 58 6.60 1.87 5.98
CA LYS A 58 7.84 2.49 6.49
C LYS A 58 8.10 3.90 5.98
N ALA A 59 7.39 4.35 4.95
CA ALA A 59 7.56 5.67 4.38
C ALA A 59 7.22 6.78 5.38
N GLN A 60 7.72 7.98 5.11
CA GLN A 60 7.34 9.17 5.86
C GLN A 60 6.22 9.94 5.13
N GLY A 61 5.34 10.56 5.87
CA GLY A 61 4.24 11.35 5.30
C GLY A 61 3.09 10.48 4.80
N THR A 62 2.66 10.69 3.56
CA THR A 62 1.58 9.91 2.94
C THR A 62 2.15 8.91 1.94
N ALA A 63 1.73 7.66 2.04
CA ALA A 63 2.14 6.60 1.12
C ALA A 63 0.92 5.90 0.51
N SER A 64 1.01 5.56 -0.78
CA SER A 64 -0.04 4.85 -1.50
C SER A 64 0.45 3.47 -1.92
N LEU A 65 -0.22 2.41 -1.46
CA LEU A 65 -0.09 1.07 -2.02
C LEU A 65 -0.98 0.99 -3.26
N VAL A 66 -0.38 0.86 -4.44
CA VAL A 66 -1.09 0.90 -5.72
C VAL A 66 -1.26 -0.49 -6.29
N ILE A 67 -2.51 -0.86 -6.57
CA ILE A 67 -2.90 -2.08 -7.27
C ILE A 67 -3.42 -1.65 -8.65
N PRO A 68 -2.55 -1.67 -9.69
CA PRO A 68 -2.82 -0.99 -10.95
C PRO A 68 -3.93 -1.64 -11.76
N SER A 69 -4.61 -0.82 -12.60
CA SER A 69 -5.62 -1.27 -13.55
C SER A 69 -5.06 -2.22 -14.61
N ASN A 70 -5.94 -2.89 -15.34
CA ASN A 70 -5.60 -3.83 -16.42
C ASN A 70 -4.80 -5.07 -15.98
N HIS A 71 -4.79 -5.37 -14.69
CA HIS A 71 -4.18 -6.56 -14.10
C HIS A 71 -5.20 -7.33 -13.27
N VAL A 72 -4.97 -8.65 -13.21
CA VAL A 72 -5.79 -9.57 -12.41
C VAL A 72 -4.87 -10.30 -11.44
N PHE A 73 -4.96 -9.98 -10.16
CA PHE A 73 -4.07 -10.51 -9.13
C PHE A 73 -4.72 -11.68 -8.40
N PHE A 74 -4.09 -12.84 -8.47
CA PHE A 74 -4.42 -13.96 -7.60
C PHE A 74 -3.69 -13.79 -6.27
N VAL A 75 -4.42 -13.73 -5.17
CA VAL A 75 -3.86 -13.40 -3.86
C VAL A 75 -4.33 -14.42 -2.82
N SER A 76 -3.41 -15.20 -2.29
CA SER A 76 -3.63 -16.09 -1.16
C SER A 76 -3.87 -15.30 0.14
N PRO A 77 -4.43 -15.92 1.20
CA PRO A 77 -4.64 -15.25 2.47
C PRO A 77 -3.37 -14.57 2.99
N LEU A 78 -3.49 -13.29 3.35
CA LEU A 78 -2.36 -12.51 3.85
C LEU A 78 -2.75 -11.58 4.99
N THR A 79 -1.74 -11.14 5.75
CA THR A 79 -1.88 -10.16 6.83
C THR A 79 -1.02 -8.94 6.56
N LEU A 80 -1.63 -7.76 6.58
CA LEU A 80 -0.99 -6.47 6.52
C LEU A 80 -1.04 -5.84 7.91
N LYS A 81 0.10 -5.86 8.60
CA LYS A 81 0.18 -5.45 10.01
C LYS A 81 1.06 -4.23 10.18
N GLY A 82 0.51 -3.20 10.83
CA GLY A 82 1.27 -2.05 11.33
C GLY A 82 1.98 -2.33 12.66
N PRO A 83 2.50 -1.30 13.33
CA PRO A 83 2.22 0.12 13.06
C PRO A 83 2.93 0.63 11.80
N CYS A 84 2.30 1.61 11.12
CA CYS A 84 2.90 2.32 9.99
C CYS A 84 3.36 3.71 10.39
N SER A 85 4.50 4.14 9.85
CA SER A 85 5.01 5.51 9.98
C SER A 85 4.28 6.47 9.03
N SER A 86 3.79 5.94 7.91
CA SER A 86 3.03 6.70 6.92
C SER A 86 1.53 6.75 7.23
N SER A 87 0.87 7.80 6.72
CA SER A 87 -0.57 7.81 6.49
C SER A 87 -0.84 7.00 5.22
N LEU A 88 -1.40 5.79 5.38
CA LEU A 88 -1.45 4.80 4.30
C LEU A 88 -2.75 4.90 3.49
N GLN A 89 -2.62 4.91 2.17
CA GLN A 89 -3.70 4.73 1.21
C GLN A 89 -3.52 3.42 0.44
N ILE A 90 -4.60 2.66 0.25
CA ILE A 90 -4.65 1.54 -0.69
C ILE A 90 -5.48 1.97 -1.89
N GLN A 91 -4.84 2.07 -3.05
CA GLN A 91 -5.48 2.43 -4.31
C GLN A 91 -5.74 1.17 -5.14
N LEU A 92 -6.96 0.64 -5.04
CA LEU A 92 -7.39 -0.53 -5.80
C LEU A 92 -7.97 -0.10 -7.15
N GLN A 93 -7.25 -0.33 -8.22
CA GLN A 93 -7.67 -0.03 -9.59
C GLN A 93 -7.83 -1.30 -10.44
N GLY A 94 -7.05 -2.34 -10.14
CA GLY A 94 -7.11 -3.65 -10.78
C GLY A 94 -8.13 -4.60 -10.16
N LYS A 95 -8.13 -5.84 -10.61
CA LYS A 95 -8.93 -6.91 -10.02
C LYS A 95 -8.06 -7.77 -9.11
N MET A 96 -8.52 -7.99 -7.89
CA MET A 96 -7.96 -8.99 -6.96
C MET A 96 -8.98 -10.10 -6.75
N PHE A 97 -8.52 -11.35 -6.70
CA PHE A 97 -9.40 -12.45 -6.35
C PHE A 97 -8.74 -13.44 -5.38
N ALA A 98 -9.59 -14.02 -4.54
CA ALA A 98 -9.21 -15.01 -3.55
C ALA A 98 -9.10 -16.41 -4.17
N PRO A 99 -8.32 -17.32 -3.57
CA PRO A 99 -8.35 -18.73 -3.92
C PRO A 99 -9.74 -19.34 -3.68
N SER A 100 -10.02 -20.45 -4.37
CA SER A 100 -11.22 -21.22 -4.11
C SER A 100 -11.22 -21.79 -2.68
N LYS A 101 -12.38 -22.17 -2.16
CA LYS A 101 -12.52 -22.79 -0.83
C LYS A 101 -11.55 -23.94 -0.59
N SER A 102 -11.34 -24.80 -1.58
CA SER A 102 -10.44 -25.95 -1.49
C SER A 102 -8.97 -25.56 -1.39
N ALA A 103 -8.59 -24.44 -2.00
CA ALA A 103 -7.23 -23.91 -1.99
C ALA A 103 -6.95 -22.92 -0.83
N PHE A 104 -7.97 -22.56 -0.06
CA PHE A 104 -7.86 -21.59 1.04
C PHE A 104 -7.12 -22.14 2.27
N GLY A 105 -6.94 -23.46 2.37
CA GLY A 105 -6.20 -24.09 3.45
C GLY A 105 -6.85 -23.92 4.84
N GLN A 106 -6.03 -23.68 5.84
CA GLN A 106 -6.47 -23.49 7.23
C GLN A 106 -7.03 -22.09 7.53
N TYR A 107 -6.84 -21.12 6.62
CA TYR A 107 -7.27 -19.72 6.78
C TYR A 107 -8.77 -19.53 6.46
N ARG A 108 -9.63 -20.33 7.08
CA ARG A 108 -11.05 -20.46 6.70
C ARG A 108 -11.90 -19.20 6.91
N TYR A 109 -11.40 -18.19 7.61
CA TYR A 109 -12.24 -17.07 8.06
C TYR A 109 -11.79 -15.71 7.57
N THR A 110 -10.56 -15.58 7.05
CA THR A 110 -10.04 -14.28 6.67
C THR A 110 -9.17 -14.39 5.43
N TRP A 111 -9.51 -13.62 4.41
CA TRP A 111 -8.70 -13.53 3.19
C TRP A 111 -7.61 -12.46 3.34
N ILE A 112 -8.00 -11.23 3.59
CA ILE A 112 -7.07 -10.12 3.81
C ILE A 112 -7.32 -9.57 5.21
N LEU A 113 -6.33 -9.69 6.08
CA LEU A 113 -6.38 -9.15 7.43
C LEU A 113 -5.51 -7.89 7.51
N ILE A 114 -6.12 -6.77 7.84
CA ILE A 114 -5.42 -5.50 8.05
C ILE A 114 -5.57 -5.12 9.52
N THR A 115 -4.44 -4.97 10.22
CA THR A 115 -4.46 -4.70 11.66
C THR A 115 -3.42 -3.68 12.08
N ASN A 116 -3.73 -2.96 13.17
CA ASN A 116 -2.81 -2.01 13.82
C ASN A 116 -2.31 -0.91 12.86
N ILE A 117 -3.22 -0.34 12.08
CA ILE A 117 -2.94 0.77 11.16
C ILE A 117 -3.89 1.93 11.49
N ASN A 118 -3.34 3.08 11.78
CA ASN A 118 -4.09 4.30 12.02
C ASN A 118 -4.24 5.09 10.71
N GLY A 119 -5.44 5.60 10.45
CA GLY A 119 -5.69 6.50 9.32
C GLY A 119 -5.60 5.80 7.95
N LEU A 120 -5.94 4.51 7.85
CA LEU A 120 -5.99 3.80 6.58
C LEU A 120 -7.16 4.30 5.72
N THR A 121 -6.86 4.63 4.47
CA THR A 121 -7.86 4.90 3.44
C THR A 121 -7.79 3.84 2.34
N VAL A 122 -8.93 3.30 1.95
CA VAL A 122 -9.03 2.40 0.79
C VAL A 122 -9.92 3.07 -0.26
N ASN A 123 -9.43 3.23 -1.46
CA ASN A 123 -10.13 3.87 -2.58
C ASN A 123 -9.83 3.18 -3.90
N GLY A 124 -10.50 3.62 -4.97
CA GLY A 124 -10.35 3.10 -6.32
C GLY A 124 -11.64 2.49 -6.86
N ASN A 125 -11.61 2.13 -8.12
CA ASN A 125 -12.73 1.53 -8.87
C ASN A 125 -12.44 0.07 -9.28
N GLY A 126 -11.43 -0.55 -8.69
CA GLY A 126 -11.09 -1.94 -8.92
C GLY A 126 -12.07 -2.92 -8.27
N VAL A 127 -11.79 -4.20 -8.41
CA VAL A 127 -12.67 -5.29 -7.97
C VAL A 127 -11.97 -6.16 -6.94
N LEU A 128 -12.66 -6.41 -5.81
CA LEU A 128 -12.31 -7.44 -4.84
C LEU A 128 -13.28 -8.60 -4.99
N ASP A 129 -12.77 -9.73 -5.46
CA ASP A 129 -13.55 -10.95 -5.67
C ASP A 129 -13.13 -12.03 -4.67
N GLY A 130 -13.92 -12.24 -3.64
CA GLY A 130 -13.69 -13.24 -2.60
C GLY A 130 -13.93 -14.69 -3.05
N SER A 131 -14.17 -14.96 -4.33
CA SER A 131 -14.52 -16.28 -4.89
C SER A 131 -15.68 -16.96 -4.14
N GLY A 132 -16.65 -16.16 -3.71
CA GLY A 132 -17.74 -16.55 -2.81
C GLY A 132 -18.59 -17.72 -3.33
N SER A 133 -18.74 -17.86 -4.66
CA SER A 133 -19.47 -18.97 -5.28
C SER A 133 -18.94 -20.35 -4.89
N THR A 134 -17.66 -20.46 -4.52
CA THR A 134 -17.05 -21.71 -4.07
C THR A 134 -17.35 -22.04 -2.61
N TRP A 135 -17.80 -21.05 -1.82
CA TRP A 135 -18.09 -21.17 -0.39
C TRP A 135 -19.54 -21.55 -0.12
N TRP A 136 -20.45 -21.11 -0.97
CA TRP A 136 -21.87 -21.38 -0.86
C TRP A 136 -22.32 -22.25 -2.03
N PRO A 137 -22.21 -23.60 -1.93
CA PRO A 137 -22.76 -24.46 -2.95
C PRO A 137 -24.28 -24.31 -2.96
N CYS A 138 -24.75 -23.50 -3.85
CA CYS A 138 -26.18 -23.30 -4.03
C CYS A 138 -26.75 -24.38 -4.92
N LYS A 139 -27.50 -25.30 -4.35
CA LYS A 139 -28.17 -26.37 -5.12
C LYS A 139 -29.30 -25.85 -6.02
N ASN A 140 -29.82 -24.64 -5.79
CA ASN A 140 -30.97 -24.06 -6.51
C ASN A 140 -30.93 -22.53 -6.63
N CYS A 141 -29.76 -21.89 -6.71
CA CYS A 141 -29.70 -20.46 -6.96
C CYS A 141 -29.90 -20.16 -8.45
N GLN A 142 -31.11 -19.84 -8.84
CA GLN A 142 -31.33 -19.10 -10.07
C GLN A 142 -30.73 -17.71 -9.87
N ARG A 143 -29.76 -17.31 -10.71
CA ARG A 143 -29.30 -15.93 -10.74
C ARG A 143 -30.49 -15.07 -11.15
N PRO A 144 -30.82 -14.00 -10.39
CA PRO A 144 -31.75 -13.02 -10.92
C PRO A 144 -31.13 -12.50 -12.21
N SER A 145 -31.87 -12.60 -13.31
CA SER A 145 -31.52 -11.94 -14.57
C SER A 145 -31.51 -10.43 -14.32
N VAL A 146 -30.39 -9.79 -14.50
CA VAL A 146 -30.23 -8.34 -14.54
C VAL A 146 -30.57 -7.87 -15.93
#